data_8a7dfcef7927bb0193b90701453aa879
#
_entry.id   8a7dfcef7927bb0193b90701453aa879
#
_cell.length_a   1.000
_cell.length_b   1.000
_cell.length_c   1.000
_cell.angle_alpha   90.00
_cell.angle_beta   90.00
_cell.angle_gamma   90.00
#
_symmetry.space_group_name_H-M   'P 1'
#
loop_
_entity.id
_entity.type
_entity.pdbx_description
1 polymer ?
#
loop_
_entity_poly.entity_id
_entity_poly.type
_entity_poly.pdbx_seq_one_letter_code
_entity_poly.pdbx_strand_id
1 'polypeptide(L)'
;MSRVKKLLVAVCVAFLLTGCATPSLYLDRDLAARGIAGKNGFTKNLIRGHDFVLLSYVRIGETGKPLVIYIEGDGLAWESRSRVSSDPTPADPLVMRLAALDPSPNVAYLARPGQYTSMGASPCDAKYWTSKRFAPEVIGDIDSAVSRLRDMAGAPSVSLVGYSGGGAVAALLAARRGDVTGLRTVAGNLDHEAVSKWNNVSPLKGSLNPIDIADKLKGLPQRHFIASGDKVVPSYVAESFVEKVGDEKHESITIVRGVTHYSGWQDKWRDLLDIPLY
;
A
#
# COMPACT_ATOMS: atom_id res chain seq x y z
N MET A 1 5.98 18.84 58.19
CA MET A 1 5.73 17.96 57.03
C MET A 1 6.61 16.73 57.21
N SER A 2 6.01 15.56 57.39
CA SER A 2 6.72 14.33 57.72
C SER A 2 7.50 13.79 56.50
N ARG A 3 8.60 13.07 56.78
CA ARG A 3 9.44 12.42 55.74
C ARG A 3 8.63 11.55 54.77
N VAL A 4 7.49 11.02 55.22
CA VAL A 4 6.54 10.22 54.39
C VAL A 4 5.87 11.05 53.31
N LYS A 5 5.49 12.32 53.58
CA LYS A 5 4.90 13.20 52.56
C LYS A 5 5.88 13.63 51.46
N LYS A 6 7.18 13.75 51.81
CA LYS A 6 8.23 14.04 50.82
C LYS A 6 8.53 12.82 49.92
N LEU A 7 8.41 11.59 50.45
CA LEU A 7 8.61 10.36 49.67
C LEU A 7 7.46 10.11 48.69
N LEU A 8 6.22 10.37 49.12
CA LEU A 8 5.05 10.24 48.24
C LEU A 8 5.05 11.22 47.06
N VAL A 9 5.51 12.47 47.28
CA VAL A 9 5.63 13.46 46.21
C VAL A 9 6.73 13.07 45.20
N ALA A 10 7.85 12.52 45.68
CA ALA A 10 8.95 12.06 44.82
C ALA A 10 8.55 10.84 43.97
N VAL A 11 7.73 9.91 44.48
CA VAL A 11 7.23 8.75 43.75
C VAL A 11 6.19 9.16 42.72
N CYS A 12 5.30 10.12 43.01
CA CYS A 12 4.32 10.62 42.01
C CYS A 12 4.98 11.40 40.85
N VAL A 13 6.08 12.13 41.12
CA VAL A 13 6.82 12.83 40.06
C VAL A 13 7.61 11.86 39.17
N ALA A 14 8.12 10.75 39.72
CA ALA A 14 8.83 9.73 38.95
C ALA A 14 7.89 8.95 38.00
N PHE A 15 6.60 8.78 38.33
CA PHE A 15 5.62 8.11 37.47
C PHE A 15 5.12 8.99 36.30
N LEU A 16 5.34 10.29 36.32
CA LEU A 16 4.93 11.22 35.24
C LEU A 16 5.98 11.34 34.12
N LEU A 17 7.14 10.69 34.24
CA LEU A 17 8.22 10.78 33.25
C LEU A 17 8.39 9.52 32.38
N THR A 18 7.56 8.49 32.54
CA THR A 18 7.69 7.23 31.75
C THR A 18 6.64 7.05 30.65
N GLY A 19 5.92 8.09 30.30
CA GLY A 19 4.87 7.99 29.29
C GLY A 19 4.98 9.02 28.19
N CYS A 20 5.90 8.88 27.23
CA CYS A 20 5.79 9.53 25.91
C CYS A 20 6.96 9.18 24.99
N ALA A 21 7.14 7.89 24.67
CA ALA A 21 8.08 7.50 23.60
C ALA A 21 7.40 7.10 22.27
N THR A 22 6.07 7.14 22.18
CA THR A 22 5.32 6.66 21.01
C THR A 22 4.77 7.72 20.05
N PRO A 23 4.55 8.99 20.42
CA PRO A 23 4.06 9.98 19.47
C PRO A 23 5.08 10.42 18.41
N SER A 24 6.38 10.36 18.68
CA SER A 24 7.41 10.90 17.80
C SER A 24 7.55 10.09 16.50
N LEU A 25 7.58 8.76 16.56
CA LEU A 25 7.78 7.90 15.38
C LEU A 25 6.61 7.98 14.38
N TYR A 26 5.38 8.08 14.86
CA TYR A 26 4.21 8.28 14.00
C TYR A 26 4.27 9.63 13.28
N LEU A 27 4.56 10.68 14.02
CA LEU A 27 4.67 12.03 13.48
C LEU A 27 5.78 12.11 12.42
N ASP A 28 6.91 11.46 12.65
CA ASP A 28 8.04 11.44 11.70
C ASP A 28 7.68 10.75 10.37
N ARG A 29 6.91 9.64 10.41
CA ARG A 29 6.49 8.92 9.19
C ARG A 29 5.47 9.72 8.37
N ASP A 30 4.47 10.33 9.02
CA ASP A 30 3.49 11.21 8.34
C ASP A 30 4.20 12.44 7.77
N LEU A 31 5.15 13.05 8.50
CA LEU A 31 5.94 14.18 8.03
C LEU A 31 6.80 13.83 6.81
N ALA A 32 7.40 12.63 6.78
CA ALA A 32 8.19 12.17 5.65
C ALA A 32 7.34 12.05 4.37
N ALA A 33 6.21 11.35 4.45
CA ALA A 33 5.28 11.20 3.31
C ALA A 33 4.70 12.56 2.87
N ARG A 34 4.30 13.40 3.82
CA ARG A 34 3.78 14.76 3.57
C ARG A 34 4.83 15.66 2.92
N GLY A 35 6.07 15.56 3.36
CA GLY A 35 7.19 16.33 2.79
C GLY A 35 7.45 16.00 1.32
N ILE A 36 7.40 14.70 0.96
CA ILE A 36 7.51 14.24 -0.42
C ILE A 36 6.31 14.76 -1.23
N ALA A 37 5.10 14.54 -0.73
CA ALA A 37 3.86 14.95 -1.38
C ALA A 37 3.86 16.46 -1.69
N GLY A 38 4.13 17.30 -0.69
CA GLY A 38 4.11 18.76 -0.83
C GLY A 38 5.15 19.27 -1.84
N LYS A 39 6.37 18.72 -1.82
CA LYS A 39 7.44 19.09 -2.78
C LYS A 39 7.10 18.73 -4.23
N ASN A 40 6.19 17.79 -4.46
CA ASN A 40 5.81 17.29 -5.77
C ASN A 40 4.37 17.66 -6.18
N GLY A 41 3.77 18.67 -5.54
CA GLY A 41 2.48 19.23 -5.93
C GLY A 41 1.25 18.38 -5.55
N PHE A 42 1.40 17.45 -4.63
CA PHE A 42 0.28 16.63 -4.16
C PHE A 42 -0.45 17.29 -2.99
N THR A 43 -1.76 17.23 -3.02
CA THR A 43 -2.66 17.68 -1.94
C THR A 43 -3.14 16.48 -1.12
N LYS A 44 -3.11 16.63 0.21
CA LYS A 44 -3.61 15.62 1.17
C LYS A 44 -5.14 15.60 1.17
N ASN A 45 -5.71 14.40 1.11
CA ASN A 45 -7.14 14.15 1.26
C ASN A 45 -7.38 12.99 2.23
N LEU A 46 -8.48 13.05 2.95
CA LEU A 46 -9.00 11.94 3.75
C LEU A 46 -10.30 11.47 3.11
N ILE A 47 -10.32 10.23 2.66
CA ILE A 47 -11.47 9.62 1.99
C ILE A 47 -12.18 8.74 3.01
N ARG A 48 -13.40 9.11 3.38
CA ARG A 48 -14.25 8.31 4.25
C ARG A 48 -14.98 7.26 3.43
N GLY A 49 -14.66 5.98 3.68
CA GLY A 49 -15.38 4.82 3.19
C GLY A 49 -16.56 4.44 4.09
N HIS A 50 -17.03 3.21 3.96
CA HIS A 50 -18.05 2.64 4.84
C HIS A 50 -17.46 2.28 6.21
N ASP A 51 -16.35 1.55 6.21
CA ASP A 51 -15.70 1.05 7.43
C ASP A 51 -14.44 1.84 7.79
N PHE A 52 -13.75 2.45 6.83
CA PHE A 52 -12.43 3.06 7.05
C PHE A 52 -12.37 4.53 6.58
N VAL A 53 -11.43 5.26 7.18
CA VAL A 53 -10.95 6.52 6.65
C VAL A 53 -9.56 6.27 6.04
N LEU A 54 -9.41 6.55 4.76
CA LEU A 54 -8.18 6.31 4.01
C LEU A 54 -7.50 7.64 3.69
N LEU A 55 -6.18 7.69 3.94
CA LEU A 55 -5.37 8.81 3.48
C LEU A 55 -5.10 8.67 1.99
N SER A 56 -5.18 9.78 1.25
CA SER A 56 -4.64 9.90 -0.10
C SER A 56 -3.88 11.20 -0.29
N TYR A 57 -2.96 11.19 -1.25
CA TYR A 57 -2.32 12.37 -1.81
C TYR A 57 -2.61 12.41 -3.29
N VAL A 58 -3.06 13.57 -3.81
CA VAL A 58 -3.54 13.69 -5.19
C VAL A 58 -2.86 14.88 -5.87
N ARG A 59 -2.36 14.65 -7.08
CA ARG A 59 -1.89 15.67 -8.02
C ARG A 59 -2.73 15.59 -9.28
N ILE A 60 -3.51 16.61 -9.56
CA ILE A 60 -4.34 16.72 -10.78
C ILE A 60 -3.78 17.90 -11.58
N GLY A 61 -3.09 17.58 -12.67
CA GLY A 61 -2.55 18.57 -13.62
C GLY A 61 -3.51 18.86 -14.77
N GLU A 62 -4.26 17.84 -15.21
CA GLU A 62 -5.18 17.95 -16.34
C GLU A 62 -6.50 17.22 -16.06
N THR A 63 -7.54 17.97 -15.71
CA THR A 63 -8.89 17.40 -15.52
C THR A 63 -9.36 16.71 -16.80
N GLY A 64 -9.98 15.54 -16.66
CA GLY A 64 -10.50 14.77 -17.81
C GLY A 64 -9.49 13.83 -18.46
N LYS A 65 -8.24 13.81 -18.02
CA LYS A 65 -7.25 12.80 -18.42
C LYS A 65 -7.28 11.60 -17.47
N PRO A 66 -6.80 10.42 -17.91
CA PRO A 66 -6.70 9.22 -17.07
C PRO A 66 -5.94 9.50 -15.74
N LEU A 67 -6.28 8.77 -14.70
CA LEU A 67 -5.67 8.86 -13.39
C LEU A 67 -4.82 7.61 -13.10
N VAL A 68 -3.57 7.79 -12.69
CA VAL A 68 -2.73 6.71 -12.16
C VAL A 68 -2.84 6.68 -10.65
N ILE A 69 -3.19 5.53 -10.06
CA ILE A 69 -3.36 5.37 -8.62
C ILE A 69 -2.33 4.40 -8.07
N TYR A 70 -1.48 4.88 -7.19
CA TYR A 70 -0.47 4.12 -6.45
C TYR A 70 -1.05 3.63 -5.13
N ILE A 71 -1.08 2.31 -4.93
CA ILE A 71 -1.64 1.67 -3.74
C ILE A 71 -0.52 1.16 -2.85
N GLU A 72 -0.54 1.60 -1.58
CA GLU A 72 0.49 1.30 -0.58
C GLU A 72 0.51 -0.20 -0.24
N GLY A 73 1.71 -0.68 0.12
CA GLY A 73 1.94 -2.02 0.63
C GLY A 73 1.41 -2.23 2.06
N ASP A 74 1.80 -3.36 2.66
CA ASP A 74 1.33 -3.69 4.02
C ASP A 74 1.90 -2.78 5.11
N GLY A 75 2.91 -1.97 4.78
CA GLY A 75 3.58 -1.06 5.71
C GLY A 75 4.28 -1.81 6.84
N LEU A 76 4.31 -1.21 8.04
CA LEU A 76 4.83 -1.84 9.25
C LEU A 76 3.72 -2.63 9.95
N ALA A 77 3.18 -3.69 9.33
CA ALA A 77 2.14 -4.52 9.93
C ALA A 77 2.63 -5.27 11.18
N TRP A 78 3.93 -5.58 11.25
CA TRP A 78 4.57 -6.28 12.35
C TRP A 78 5.87 -5.59 12.76
N GLU A 79 6.07 -5.39 14.05
CA GLU A 79 7.33 -4.87 14.61
C GLU A 79 8.39 -5.96 14.78
N SER A 80 7.95 -7.21 14.91
CA SER A 80 8.77 -8.42 14.95
C SER A 80 7.94 -9.61 14.48
N ARG A 81 8.56 -10.81 14.39
CA ARG A 81 7.83 -12.04 13.98
C ARG A 81 6.60 -12.38 14.84
N SER A 82 6.52 -11.88 16.08
CA SER A 82 5.46 -12.19 17.03
C SER A 82 4.73 -10.97 17.59
N ARG A 83 5.18 -9.75 17.27
CA ARG A 83 4.56 -8.52 17.78
C ARG A 83 3.92 -7.74 16.64
N VAL A 84 2.59 -7.69 16.67
CA VAL A 84 1.81 -6.87 15.73
C VAL A 84 2.09 -5.40 16.01
N SER A 85 2.25 -4.61 14.97
CA SER A 85 2.39 -3.16 15.10
C SER A 85 1.08 -2.52 15.56
N SER A 86 1.21 -1.53 16.41
CA SER A 86 0.09 -0.65 16.77
C SER A 86 -0.21 0.42 15.70
N ASP A 87 0.75 0.63 14.78
CA ASP A 87 0.65 1.59 13.68
C ASP A 87 1.27 1.00 12.41
N PRO A 88 0.45 0.58 11.42
CA PRO A 88 0.92 -0.04 10.17
C PRO A 88 1.48 0.98 9.16
N THR A 89 1.57 2.26 9.50
CA THR A 89 2.18 3.28 8.62
C THR A 89 3.58 2.82 8.20
N PRO A 90 3.90 2.84 6.89
CA PRO A 90 5.22 2.45 6.41
C PRO A 90 6.35 3.22 7.10
N ALA A 91 7.41 2.51 7.49
CA ALA A 91 8.61 3.15 8.04
C ALA A 91 9.34 3.99 6.98
N ASP A 92 9.22 3.57 5.72
CA ASP A 92 9.77 4.26 4.55
C ASP A 92 8.65 4.49 3.52
N PRO A 93 8.34 5.75 3.13
CA PRO A 93 7.26 6.06 2.20
C PRO A 93 7.68 5.81 0.73
N LEU A 94 8.13 4.59 0.42
CA LEU A 94 8.59 4.20 -0.91
C LEU A 94 7.53 4.48 -1.98
N VAL A 95 6.29 4.05 -1.77
CA VAL A 95 5.22 4.17 -2.77
C VAL A 95 4.88 5.64 -3.04
N MET A 96 4.94 6.51 -2.02
CA MET A 96 4.76 7.96 -2.21
C MET A 96 5.91 8.54 -3.09
N ARG A 97 7.15 8.05 -2.94
CA ARG A 97 8.26 8.45 -3.83
C ARG A 97 8.05 7.96 -5.26
N LEU A 98 7.59 6.72 -5.44
CA LEU A 98 7.28 6.20 -6.79
C LEU A 98 6.17 7.03 -7.46
N ALA A 99 5.10 7.35 -6.74
CA ALA A 99 4.03 8.22 -7.23
C ALA A 99 4.53 9.63 -7.58
N ALA A 100 5.46 10.18 -6.78
CA ALA A 100 6.04 11.50 -7.03
C ALA A 100 6.91 11.55 -8.30
N LEU A 101 7.50 10.42 -8.70
CA LEU A 101 8.34 10.30 -9.91
C LEU A 101 7.52 10.05 -11.19
N ASP A 102 6.23 9.70 -11.07
CA ASP A 102 5.37 9.44 -12.23
C ASP A 102 5.10 10.74 -13.00
N PRO A 103 5.41 10.79 -14.31
CA PRO A 103 5.22 11.97 -15.15
C PRO A 103 3.77 12.19 -15.58
N SER A 104 2.86 11.26 -15.30
CA SER A 104 1.45 11.35 -15.68
C SER A 104 0.82 12.63 -15.16
N PRO A 105 -0.08 13.28 -15.91
CA PRO A 105 -0.70 14.52 -15.50
C PRO A 105 -1.54 14.38 -14.22
N ASN A 106 -2.17 13.22 -14.03
CA ASN A 106 -3.01 12.93 -12.87
C ASN A 106 -2.47 11.70 -12.14
N VAL A 107 -2.04 11.90 -10.90
CA VAL A 107 -1.50 10.83 -10.06
C VAL A 107 -2.11 10.92 -8.67
N ALA A 108 -2.53 9.80 -8.14
CA ALA A 108 -2.93 9.67 -6.75
C ALA A 108 -2.11 8.59 -6.04
N TYR A 109 -1.80 8.83 -4.78
CA TYR A 109 -1.33 7.85 -3.82
C TYR A 109 -2.46 7.53 -2.87
N LEU A 110 -2.65 6.26 -2.57
CA LEU A 110 -3.69 5.77 -1.67
C LEU A 110 -3.09 4.82 -0.62
N ALA A 111 -3.22 5.21 0.64
CA ALA A 111 -2.83 4.40 1.79
C ALA A 111 -3.86 3.32 2.09
N ARG A 112 -3.47 2.37 2.93
CA ARG A 112 -4.31 1.27 3.40
C ARG A 112 -4.98 1.60 4.74
N PRO A 113 -6.01 0.83 5.18
CA PRO A 113 -6.61 0.98 6.50
C PRO A 113 -5.57 0.99 7.62
N GLY A 114 -5.68 1.94 8.54
CA GLY A 114 -4.78 2.12 9.67
C GLY A 114 -3.50 2.92 9.38
N GLN A 115 -3.12 3.08 8.12
CA GLN A 115 -1.91 3.83 7.76
C GLN A 115 -2.16 5.34 7.74
N TYR A 116 -1.23 6.13 8.29
CA TYR A 116 -1.27 7.61 8.29
C TYR A 116 -2.55 8.21 8.88
N THR A 117 -3.33 7.44 9.62
CA THR A 117 -4.54 7.91 10.31
C THR A 117 -4.28 7.93 11.80
N SER A 118 -4.58 9.05 12.47
CA SER A 118 -4.48 9.13 13.93
C SER A 118 -5.40 8.08 14.57
N MET A 119 -4.94 7.47 15.66
CA MET A 119 -5.77 6.56 16.46
C MET A 119 -7.10 7.24 16.81
N GLY A 120 -8.22 6.63 16.41
CA GLY A 120 -9.59 7.15 16.61
C GLY A 120 -10.30 7.67 15.36
N ALA A 121 -9.59 7.88 14.24
CA ALA A 121 -10.22 8.32 12.98
C ALA A 121 -10.83 7.16 12.16
N SER A 122 -10.50 5.91 12.48
CA SER A 122 -10.98 4.70 11.80
C SER A 122 -10.99 3.54 12.80
N PRO A 123 -11.77 2.47 12.61
CA PRO A 123 -11.67 1.26 13.43
C PRO A 123 -10.24 0.71 13.32
N CYS A 124 -9.41 0.99 14.32
CA CYS A 124 -8.02 0.54 14.40
C CYS A 124 -7.96 -0.88 14.96
N ASP A 125 -8.49 -1.85 14.20
CA ASP A 125 -8.37 -3.26 14.55
C ASP A 125 -7.22 -3.88 13.75
N ALA A 126 -6.24 -4.39 14.47
CA ALA A 126 -5.02 -4.98 13.92
C ALA A 126 -5.26 -6.11 12.90
N LYS A 127 -6.44 -6.72 12.91
CA LYS A 127 -6.82 -7.71 11.89
C LYS A 127 -6.75 -7.14 10.46
N TYR A 128 -7.00 -5.83 10.27
CA TYR A 128 -7.04 -5.19 8.95
C TYR A 128 -5.67 -4.83 8.36
N TRP A 129 -4.59 -4.98 9.12
CA TRP A 129 -3.22 -4.98 8.57
C TRP A 129 -2.48 -6.28 8.83
N THR A 130 -3.19 -7.29 9.40
CA THR A 130 -2.67 -8.65 9.57
C THR A 130 -3.48 -9.65 8.76
N SER A 131 -4.29 -10.51 9.37
CA SER A 131 -4.98 -11.63 8.71
C SER A 131 -6.06 -11.21 7.71
N LYS A 132 -6.73 -10.09 7.94
CA LYS A 132 -7.81 -9.55 7.09
C LYS A 132 -7.39 -8.37 6.22
N ARG A 133 -6.10 -8.26 5.89
CA ARG A 133 -5.56 -7.11 5.13
C ARG A 133 -6.10 -7.00 3.70
N PHE A 134 -6.67 -8.07 3.15
CA PHE A 134 -7.36 -8.11 1.86
C PHE A 134 -8.81 -8.59 2.01
N ALA A 135 -9.43 -8.36 3.17
CA ALA A 135 -10.82 -8.75 3.41
C ALA A 135 -11.78 -8.02 2.45
N PRO A 136 -12.96 -8.61 2.15
CA PRO A 136 -13.93 -8.00 1.24
C PRO A 136 -14.28 -6.56 1.61
N GLU A 137 -14.44 -6.25 2.91
CA GLU A 137 -14.72 -4.92 3.42
C GLU A 137 -13.56 -3.93 3.17
N VAL A 138 -12.31 -4.38 3.32
CA VAL A 138 -11.11 -3.57 2.99
C VAL A 138 -11.06 -3.24 1.50
N ILE A 139 -11.27 -4.25 0.65
CA ILE A 139 -11.26 -4.07 -0.80
C ILE A 139 -12.44 -3.20 -1.25
N GLY A 140 -13.63 -3.33 -0.63
CA GLY A 140 -14.80 -2.49 -0.91
C GLY A 140 -14.57 -1.01 -0.61
N ASP A 141 -13.94 -0.69 0.51
CA ASP A 141 -13.64 0.71 0.87
C ASP A 141 -12.54 1.31 -0.01
N ILE A 142 -11.51 0.53 -0.37
CA ILE A 142 -10.48 0.99 -1.30
C ILE A 142 -11.08 1.19 -2.71
N ASP A 143 -12.00 0.33 -3.15
CA ASP A 143 -12.73 0.49 -4.42
C ASP A 143 -13.54 1.80 -4.44
N SER A 144 -14.24 2.08 -3.36
CA SER A 144 -14.97 3.34 -3.18
C SER A 144 -14.03 4.56 -3.21
N ALA A 145 -12.85 4.43 -2.60
CA ALA A 145 -11.83 5.48 -2.62
C ALA A 145 -11.29 5.72 -4.02
N VAL A 146 -11.01 4.66 -4.79
CA VAL A 146 -10.60 4.75 -6.21
C VAL A 146 -11.66 5.49 -7.03
N SER A 147 -12.94 5.18 -6.83
CA SER A 147 -14.04 5.87 -7.53
C SER A 147 -14.07 7.37 -7.22
N ARG A 148 -13.93 7.74 -5.94
CA ARG A 148 -13.87 9.16 -5.54
C ARG A 148 -12.66 9.88 -6.11
N LEU A 149 -11.49 9.25 -6.13
CA LEU A 149 -10.27 9.82 -6.71
C LEU A 149 -10.41 10.04 -8.22
N ARG A 150 -11.00 9.06 -8.93
CA ARG A 150 -11.33 9.17 -10.35
C ARG A 150 -12.28 10.37 -10.59
N ASP A 151 -13.34 10.47 -9.82
CA ASP A 151 -14.34 11.54 -9.96
C ASP A 151 -13.74 12.92 -9.64
N MET A 152 -12.87 13.03 -8.63
CA MET A 152 -12.12 14.26 -8.34
C MET A 152 -11.26 14.74 -9.50
N ALA A 153 -10.66 13.80 -10.25
CA ALA A 153 -9.86 14.10 -11.44
C ALA A 153 -10.72 14.29 -12.70
N GLY A 154 -12.02 13.98 -12.65
CA GLY A 154 -12.87 13.88 -13.84
C GLY A 154 -12.35 12.83 -14.82
N ALA A 155 -11.59 11.84 -14.32
CA ALA A 155 -10.86 10.91 -15.18
C ALA A 155 -11.80 9.88 -15.83
N PRO A 156 -11.65 9.59 -17.14
CA PRO A 156 -12.47 8.60 -17.84
C PRO A 156 -12.08 7.16 -17.46
N SER A 157 -10.85 6.96 -16.99
CA SER A 157 -10.30 5.66 -16.61
C SER A 157 -9.22 5.80 -15.57
N VAL A 158 -8.86 4.67 -14.94
CA VAL A 158 -7.78 4.57 -13.96
C VAL A 158 -6.75 3.53 -14.39
N SER A 159 -5.48 3.76 -14.04
CA SER A 159 -4.42 2.77 -14.09
C SER A 159 -3.93 2.52 -12.67
N LEU A 160 -3.76 1.26 -12.30
CA LEU A 160 -3.40 0.88 -10.93
C LEU A 160 -1.94 0.46 -10.83
N VAL A 161 -1.23 0.98 -9.84
CA VAL A 161 0.13 0.58 -9.49
C VAL A 161 0.13 0.14 -8.04
N GLY A 162 0.42 -1.14 -7.78
CA GLY A 162 0.42 -1.68 -6.42
C GLY A 162 1.77 -2.23 -6.00
N TYR A 163 2.25 -1.84 -4.82
CA TYR A 163 3.49 -2.35 -4.25
C TYR A 163 3.22 -3.42 -3.19
N SER A 164 3.92 -4.57 -3.24
CA SER A 164 3.82 -5.63 -2.25
C SER A 164 2.36 -6.04 -2.01
N GLY A 165 1.81 -5.92 -0.78
CA GLY A 165 0.39 -6.11 -0.51
C GLY A 165 -0.54 -5.17 -1.27
N GLY A 166 -0.07 -3.99 -1.67
CA GLY A 166 -0.81 -3.10 -2.58
C GLY A 166 -0.98 -3.68 -3.97
N GLY A 167 -0.06 -4.55 -4.41
CA GLY A 167 -0.19 -5.32 -5.66
C GLY A 167 -1.38 -6.29 -5.60
N ALA A 168 -1.58 -6.95 -4.46
CA ALA A 168 -2.76 -7.78 -4.23
C ALA A 168 -4.06 -6.95 -4.34
N VAL A 169 -4.09 -5.79 -3.68
CA VAL A 169 -5.25 -4.89 -3.73
C VAL A 169 -5.50 -4.41 -5.16
N ALA A 170 -4.47 -3.98 -5.87
CA ALA A 170 -4.58 -3.51 -7.25
C ALA A 170 -5.16 -4.58 -8.19
N ALA A 171 -4.70 -5.84 -8.09
CA ALA A 171 -5.23 -6.96 -8.87
C ALA A 171 -6.70 -7.26 -8.52
N LEU A 172 -7.05 -7.30 -7.22
CA LEU A 172 -8.41 -7.53 -6.76
C LEU A 172 -9.38 -6.42 -7.20
N LEU A 173 -8.91 -5.17 -7.28
CA LEU A 173 -9.68 -4.05 -7.79
C LEU A 173 -9.84 -4.13 -9.32
N ALA A 174 -8.76 -4.38 -10.03
CA ALA A 174 -8.79 -4.50 -11.49
C ALA A 174 -9.78 -5.56 -11.97
N ALA A 175 -9.89 -6.69 -11.25
CA ALA A 175 -10.81 -7.78 -11.59
C ALA A 175 -12.31 -7.47 -11.38
N ARG A 176 -12.65 -6.37 -10.72
CA ARG A 176 -14.05 -5.98 -10.42
C ARG A 176 -14.50 -4.69 -11.10
N ARG A 177 -13.55 -3.94 -11.70
CA ARG A 177 -13.80 -2.63 -12.26
C ARG A 177 -13.70 -2.66 -13.79
N GLY A 178 -14.66 -2.03 -14.46
CA GLY A 178 -14.63 -1.88 -15.93
C GLY A 178 -13.91 -0.62 -16.43
N ASP A 179 -13.46 0.25 -15.51
CA ASP A 179 -12.77 1.51 -15.84
C ASP A 179 -11.25 1.44 -15.62
N VAL A 180 -10.72 0.27 -15.21
CA VAL A 180 -9.27 0.03 -15.12
C VAL A 180 -8.71 -0.31 -16.49
N THR A 181 -7.74 0.46 -16.95
CA THR A 181 -7.11 0.32 -18.27
C THR A 181 -5.67 -0.21 -18.22
N GLY A 182 -5.14 -0.41 -17.04
CA GLY A 182 -3.79 -0.97 -16.87
C GLY A 182 -3.47 -1.32 -15.42
N LEU A 183 -2.65 -2.35 -15.25
CA LEU A 183 -2.20 -2.84 -13.95
C LEU A 183 -0.68 -2.96 -13.94
N ARG A 184 -0.02 -2.29 -13.00
CA ARG A 184 1.40 -2.55 -12.66
C ARG A 184 1.50 -3.04 -11.23
N THR A 185 2.32 -4.05 -10.99
CA THR A 185 2.69 -4.45 -9.64
C THR A 185 4.20 -4.38 -9.43
N VAL A 186 4.60 -3.92 -8.26
CA VAL A 186 5.99 -3.82 -7.83
C VAL A 186 6.19 -4.76 -6.66
N ALA A 187 6.95 -5.82 -6.85
CA ALA A 187 7.12 -6.89 -5.85
C ALA A 187 5.78 -7.38 -5.28
N GLY A 188 4.77 -7.55 -6.16
CA GLY A 188 3.36 -7.75 -5.80
C GLY A 188 3.07 -9.08 -5.11
N ASN A 189 2.33 -9.05 -4.02
CA ASN A 189 1.81 -10.24 -3.34
C ASN A 189 0.57 -10.77 -4.08
N LEU A 190 0.78 -11.45 -5.21
CA LEU A 190 -0.29 -11.91 -6.09
C LEU A 190 -0.84 -13.30 -5.71
N ASP A 191 -0.20 -13.98 -4.76
CA ASP A 191 -0.67 -15.18 -4.08
C ASP A 191 -0.21 -15.16 -2.62
N HIS A 192 -1.08 -14.71 -1.73
CA HIS A 192 -0.72 -14.57 -0.33
C HIS A 192 -0.56 -15.92 0.40
N GLU A 193 -1.11 -17.01 -0.10
CA GLU A 193 -0.92 -18.33 0.47
C GLU A 193 0.50 -18.84 0.16
N ALA A 194 0.94 -18.69 -1.08
CA ALA A 194 2.30 -19.01 -1.49
C ALA A 194 3.33 -18.15 -0.73
N VAL A 195 3.08 -16.84 -0.59
CA VAL A 195 3.94 -15.93 0.18
C VAL A 195 3.98 -16.30 1.66
N SER A 196 2.84 -16.66 2.26
CA SER A 196 2.79 -17.08 3.67
C SER A 196 3.56 -18.37 3.89
N LYS A 197 3.43 -19.35 2.98
CA LYS A 197 4.16 -20.61 3.02
C LYS A 197 5.68 -20.37 2.87
N TRP A 198 6.09 -19.55 1.91
CA TRP A 198 7.49 -19.18 1.70
C TRP A 198 8.15 -18.57 2.94
N ASN A 199 7.46 -17.65 3.59
CA ASN A 199 7.97 -16.95 4.77
C ASN A 199 7.77 -17.73 6.08
N ASN A 200 7.13 -18.91 6.04
CA ASN A 200 6.78 -19.69 7.22
C ASN A 200 5.99 -18.86 8.26
N VAL A 201 4.92 -18.21 7.79
CA VAL A 201 4.01 -17.41 8.62
C VAL A 201 2.56 -17.89 8.50
N SER A 202 1.70 -17.47 9.41
CA SER A 202 0.29 -17.87 9.41
C SER A 202 -0.45 -17.41 8.15
N PRO A 203 -1.38 -18.21 7.60
CA PRO A 203 -2.23 -17.83 6.49
C PRO A 203 -3.09 -16.60 6.80
N LEU A 204 -3.41 -15.81 5.78
CA LEU A 204 -4.27 -14.63 5.90
C LEU A 204 -5.75 -15.02 5.89
N LYS A 205 -6.24 -15.58 7.00
CA LYS A 205 -7.63 -15.99 7.12
C LYS A 205 -8.60 -14.81 7.00
N GLY A 206 -9.56 -14.91 6.07
CA GLY A 206 -10.55 -13.87 5.80
C GLY A 206 -10.10 -12.79 4.81
N SER A 207 -8.94 -12.98 4.17
CA SER A 207 -8.46 -12.20 3.04
C SER A 207 -8.80 -12.89 1.71
N LEU A 208 -9.12 -12.09 0.68
CA LEU A 208 -9.22 -12.56 -0.70
C LEU A 208 -7.83 -12.81 -1.26
N ASN A 209 -7.68 -13.82 -2.13
CA ASN A 209 -6.40 -14.11 -2.77
C ASN A 209 -6.44 -13.70 -4.24
N PRO A 210 -5.51 -12.84 -4.72
CA PRO A 210 -5.49 -12.40 -6.12
C PRO A 210 -5.43 -13.54 -7.13
N ILE A 211 -4.67 -14.58 -6.85
CA ILE A 211 -4.55 -15.72 -7.77
C ILE A 211 -5.90 -16.42 -8.03
N ASP A 212 -6.85 -16.34 -7.10
CA ASP A 212 -8.17 -16.97 -7.26
C ASP A 212 -9.05 -16.29 -8.30
N ILE A 213 -8.70 -15.06 -8.68
CA ILE A 213 -9.46 -14.24 -9.65
C ILE A 213 -8.61 -13.85 -10.87
N ALA A 214 -7.44 -14.42 -11.03
CA ALA A 214 -6.48 -14.04 -12.05
C ALA A 214 -7.06 -14.16 -13.48
N ASP A 215 -7.88 -15.17 -13.74
CA ASP A 215 -8.59 -15.39 -15.00
C ASP A 215 -9.50 -14.22 -15.43
N LYS A 216 -10.00 -13.44 -14.47
CA LYS A 216 -10.83 -12.24 -14.74
C LYS A 216 -10.02 -11.07 -15.28
N LEU A 217 -8.70 -11.14 -15.22
CA LEU A 217 -7.82 -10.08 -15.71
C LEU A 217 -7.36 -10.30 -17.15
N LYS A 218 -7.85 -11.35 -17.80
CA LYS A 218 -7.58 -11.61 -19.22
C LYS A 218 -8.04 -10.43 -20.08
N GLY A 219 -7.18 -9.96 -20.98
CA GLY A 219 -7.41 -8.80 -21.83
C GLY A 219 -7.05 -7.45 -21.20
N LEU A 220 -6.74 -7.41 -19.89
CA LEU A 220 -6.24 -6.19 -19.25
C LEU A 220 -4.72 -6.08 -19.43
N PRO A 221 -4.19 -4.99 -20.00
CA PRO A 221 -2.75 -4.76 -20.05
C PRO A 221 -2.10 -4.74 -18.68
N GLN A 222 -1.11 -5.63 -18.46
CA GLN A 222 -0.49 -5.83 -17.17
C GLN A 222 1.04 -5.88 -17.25
N ARG A 223 1.72 -5.44 -16.18
CA ARG A 223 3.15 -5.62 -16.00
C ARG A 223 3.50 -5.84 -14.55
N HIS A 224 4.23 -6.92 -14.28
CA HIS A 224 4.63 -7.31 -12.94
C HIS A 224 6.15 -7.17 -12.80
N PHE A 225 6.58 -6.19 -12.01
CA PHE A 225 8.00 -5.97 -11.72
C PHE A 225 8.42 -6.83 -10.52
N ILE A 226 9.38 -7.72 -10.74
CA ILE A 226 9.94 -8.63 -9.74
C ILE A 226 11.34 -8.15 -9.36
N ALA A 227 11.64 -8.03 -8.07
CA ALA A 227 12.99 -7.75 -7.63
C ALA A 227 13.88 -9.01 -7.73
N SER A 228 15.01 -8.91 -8.38
CA SER A 228 15.95 -10.04 -8.48
C SER A 228 16.50 -10.53 -7.13
N GLY A 229 16.49 -9.64 -6.12
CA GLY A 229 16.93 -9.92 -4.75
C GLY A 229 15.80 -10.01 -3.73
N ASP A 230 14.55 -10.24 -4.17
CA ASP A 230 13.40 -10.31 -3.27
C ASP A 230 13.43 -11.59 -2.42
N LYS A 231 13.47 -11.40 -1.10
CA LYS A 231 13.40 -12.49 -0.12
C LYS A 231 12.04 -12.60 0.57
N VAL A 232 11.11 -11.68 0.25
CA VAL A 232 9.77 -11.58 0.84
C VAL A 232 8.73 -12.17 -0.10
N VAL A 233 8.72 -11.73 -1.36
CA VAL A 233 7.83 -12.25 -2.40
C VAL A 233 8.70 -12.92 -3.48
N PRO A 234 8.75 -14.25 -3.53
CA PRO A 234 9.55 -14.97 -4.51
C PRO A 234 8.97 -14.81 -5.92
N SER A 235 9.82 -14.90 -6.96
CA SER A 235 9.46 -14.67 -8.36
C SER A 235 8.30 -15.54 -8.84
N TYR A 236 8.27 -16.80 -8.41
CA TYR A 236 7.24 -17.75 -8.84
C TYR A 236 5.80 -17.30 -8.49
N VAL A 237 5.63 -16.37 -7.54
CA VAL A 237 4.30 -15.81 -7.19
C VAL A 237 3.72 -15.03 -8.36
N ALA A 238 4.51 -14.18 -9.00
CA ALA A 238 4.07 -13.47 -10.20
C ALA A 238 4.01 -14.40 -11.43
N GLU A 239 4.94 -15.36 -11.54
CA GLU A 239 4.97 -16.34 -12.63
C GLU A 239 3.69 -17.19 -12.62
N SER A 240 3.31 -17.77 -11.47
CA SER A 240 2.07 -18.54 -11.33
C SER A 240 0.81 -17.69 -11.55
N PHE A 241 0.84 -16.42 -11.14
CA PHE A 241 -0.29 -15.51 -11.37
C PHE A 241 -0.48 -15.24 -12.86
N VAL A 242 0.58 -14.89 -13.58
CA VAL A 242 0.58 -14.65 -15.02
C VAL A 242 0.13 -15.90 -15.78
N GLU A 243 0.67 -17.09 -15.43
CA GLU A 243 0.24 -18.37 -15.99
C GLU A 243 -1.27 -18.58 -15.82
N LYS A 244 -1.83 -18.21 -14.67
CA LYS A 244 -3.26 -18.37 -14.39
C LYS A 244 -4.14 -17.34 -15.09
N VAL A 245 -3.66 -16.12 -15.35
CA VAL A 245 -4.35 -15.15 -16.21
C VAL A 245 -4.48 -15.73 -17.63
N GLY A 246 -3.44 -16.36 -18.15
CA GLY A 246 -3.45 -17.09 -19.42
C GLY A 246 -3.62 -16.18 -20.63
N ASP A 247 -2.98 -15.01 -20.63
CA ASP A 247 -3.03 -14.03 -21.71
C ASP A 247 -1.67 -13.44 -22.04
N GLU A 248 -0.86 -14.20 -22.77
CA GLU A 248 0.51 -13.81 -23.13
C GLU A 248 0.64 -12.48 -23.87
N LYS A 249 -0.45 -11.97 -24.45
CA LYS A 249 -0.45 -10.71 -25.21
C LYS A 249 -0.55 -9.47 -24.34
N HIS A 250 -1.21 -9.58 -23.19
CA HIS A 250 -1.55 -8.43 -22.35
C HIS A 250 -0.90 -8.47 -20.98
N GLU A 251 -0.04 -9.47 -20.74
CA GLU A 251 0.66 -9.62 -19.47
C GLU A 251 2.16 -9.82 -19.68
N SER A 252 2.96 -9.31 -18.77
CA SER A 252 4.39 -9.56 -18.80
C SER A 252 5.07 -9.36 -17.46
N ILE A 253 6.12 -10.15 -17.25
CA ILE A 253 7.00 -10.06 -16.09
C ILE A 253 8.28 -9.33 -16.51
N THR A 254 8.75 -8.43 -15.64
CA THR A 254 10.04 -7.78 -15.76
C THR A 254 10.86 -8.02 -14.50
N ILE A 255 11.96 -8.77 -14.61
CA ILE A 255 12.90 -8.97 -13.51
C ILE A 255 13.82 -7.77 -13.43
N VAL A 256 13.73 -7.01 -12.35
CA VAL A 256 14.54 -5.81 -12.12
C VAL A 256 15.77 -6.18 -11.31
N ARG A 257 16.96 -6.04 -11.94
CA ARG A 257 18.23 -6.38 -11.29
C ARG A 257 18.69 -5.28 -10.34
N GLY A 258 19.35 -5.69 -9.26
CA GLY A 258 19.93 -4.76 -8.30
C GLY A 258 18.94 -4.09 -7.37
N VAL A 259 17.71 -4.61 -7.31
CA VAL A 259 16.67 -4.20 -6.35
C VAL A 259 16.32 -5.35 -5.40
N THR A 260 15.85 -4.99 -4.22
CA THR A 260 15.31 -5.92 -3.23
C THR A 260 13.83 -5.65 -3.03
N HIS A 261 13.18 -6.36 -2.11
CA HIS A 261 11.78 -6.03 -1.79
C HIS A 261 11.61 -4.55 -1.41
N TYR A 262 12.51 -3.99 -0.60
CA TYR A 262 12.39 -2.69 0.03
C TYR A 262 13.21 -1.56 -0.60
N SER A 263 14.15 -1.85 -1.49
CA SER A 263 15.14 -0.85 -1.92
C SER A 263 15.52 -0.96 -3.40
N GLY A 264 16.00 0.17 -3.95
CA GLY A 264 16.50 0.28 -5.33
C GLY A 264 15.42 0.60 -6.35
N TRP A 265 14.13 0.54 -6.00
CA TRP A 265 13.01 0.80 -6.91
C TRP A 265 12.97 2.26 -7.37
N GLN A 266 13.18 3.21 -6.46
CA GLN A 266 13.11 4.63 -6.74
C GLN A 266 14.08 5.04 -7.87
N ASP A 267 15.30 4.52 -7.84
CA ASP A 267 16.35 4.88 -8.79
C ASP A 267 16.07 4.40 -10.22
N LYS A 268 15.25 3.36 -10.34
CA LYS A 268 14.89 2.72 -11.62
C LYS A 268 13.47 3.05 -12.09
N TRP A 269 12.69 3.72 -11.24
CA TRP A 269 11.24 3.80 -11.46
C TRP A 269 10.87 4.53 -12.74
N ARG A 270 11.56 5.59 -13.10
CA ARG A 270 11.29 6.32 -14.35
C ARG A 270 11.50 5.43 -15.57
N ASP A 271 12.60 4.71 -15.62
CA ASP A 271 12.90 3.78 -16.72
C ASP A 271 11.88 2.62 -16.77
N LEU A 272 11.40 2.16 -15.62
CA LEU A 272 10.38 1.11 -15.54
C LEU A 272 8.99 1.59 -16.00
N LEU A 273 8.67 2.87 -15.83
CA LEU A 273 7.43 3.45 -16.34
C LEU A 273 7.42 3.55 -17.86
N ASP A 274 8.57 3.71 -18.51
CA ASP A 274 8.73 3.76 -19.97
C ASP A 274 8.50 2.38 -20.61
N ILE A 275 8.55 1.29 -19.83
CA ILE A 275 8.21 -0.05 -20.32
C ILE A 275 6.69 -0.12 -20.55
N PRO A 276 6.23 -0.39 -21.81
CA PRO A 276 4.81 -0.37 -22.11
C PRO A 276 4.02 -1.44 -21.34
N LEU A 277 2.76 -1.17 -21.11
CA LEU A 277 1.76 -2.20 -20.80
C LEU A 277 1.32 -2.86 -22.11
N TYR A 278 1.18 -4.15 -22.08
CA TYR A 278 0.69 -4.94 -23.20
C TYR A 278 -0.65 -5.54 -22.85
#